data_a4894317cf67370b869d7e5f1bf959b7
#
_entry.id   a4894317cf67370b869d7e5f1bf959b7
#
_cell.length_a   1.000
_cell.length_b   1.000
_cell.length_c   1.000
_cell.angle_alpha   90.00
_cell.angle_beta   90.00
_cell.angle_gamma   90.00
#
_symmetry.space_group_name_H-M   'P 1'
#
loop_
_entity.id
_entity.type
_entity.pdbx_description
1 polymer ?
#
loop_
_entity_poly.entity_id
_entity_poly.type
_entity_poly.pdbx_seq_one_letter_code
_entity_poly.pdbx_strand_id
1 'polypeptide(L)'
;MRNKNLWIILAVLVLIAAVFAAALLMKPSPATITGGQIEAATATDLATTVPAAEVQAYLLVTVGGVTYQPLPLQGEGEFSLTQGDGSMVNTIHVTPTSVWMAQSTCDNQDCVDQGVVDLHTMDNRVLGNMIICLPHQVTLELYTAAEMEALIASLEEAAP
;
A
#
# COMPACT_ATOMS: atom_id res chain seq x y z
N MET A 1 20.07 -42.84 -33.38
CA MET A 1 20.26 -42.49 -31.93
C MET A 1 19.20 -41.46 -31.56
N ARG A 2 18.17 -41.87 -30.91
CA ARG A 2 17.04 -41.01 -30.50
C ARG A 2 17.57 -40.13 -29.36
N ASN A 3 17.64 -38.80 -29.61
CA ASN A 3 18.23 -37.86 -28.68
C ASN A 3 17.45 -37.79 -27.36
N LYS A 4 17.84 -38.65 -26.39
CA LYS A 4 17.27 -38.64 -25.03
C LYS A 4 17.31 -37.23 -24.39
N ASN A 5 18.31 -36.42 -24.76
CA ASN A 5 18.46 -35.06 -24.30
C ASN A 5 17.39 -34.10 -24.86
N LEU A 6 16.85 -34.37 -26.06
CA LEU A 6 15.77 -33.55 -26.64
C LEU A 6 14.48 -33.70 -25.85
N TRP A 7 14.17 -34.89 -25.35
CA TRP A 7 12.98 -35.13 -24.53
C TRP A 7 13.07 -34.45 -23.14
N ILE A 8 14.27 -34.40 -22.58
CA ILE A 8 14.52 -33.73 -21.30
C ILE A 8 14.36 -32.23 -21.49
N ILE A 9 14.92 -31.65 -22.57
CA ILE A 9 14.77 -30.22 -22.88
C ILE A 9 13.29 -29.86 -23.09
N LEU A 10 12.54 -30.68 -23.80
CA LEU A 10 11.13 -30.47 -24.07
C LEU A 10 10.30 -30.54 -22.77
N ALA A 11 10.60 -31.48 -21.88
CA ALA A 11 9.94 -31.60 -20.58
C ALA A 11 10.20 -30.36 -19.68
N VAL A 12 11.44 -29.87 -19.66
CA VAL A 12 11.81 -28.66 -18.91
C VAL A 12 11.12 -27.41 -19.47
N LEU A 13 11.04 -27.26 -20.79
CA LEU A 13 10.33 -26.14 -21.42
C LEU A 13 8.83 -26.16 -21.13
N VAL A 14 8.20 -27.33 -21.13
CA VAL A 14 6.78 -27.48 -20.77
C VAL A 14 6.55 -27.12 -19.30
N LEU A 15 7.46 -27.53 -18.41
CA LEU A 15 7.37 -27.21 -16.98
C LEU A 15 7.54 -25.72 -16.72
N ILE A 16 8.48 -25.08 -17.37
CA ILE A 16 8.66 -23.61 -17.30
C ILE A 16 7.42 -22.88 -17.83
N ALA A 17 6.87 -23.32 -18.96
CA ALA A 17 5.66 -22.72 -19.54
C ALA A 17 4.44 -22.92 -18.61
N ALA A 18 4.32 -24.05 -17.94
CA ALA A 18 3.25 -24.31 -16.98
C ALA A 18 3.35 -23.43 -15.74
N VAL A 19 4.57 -23.23 -15.21
CA VAL A 19 4.82 -22.33 -14.07
C VAL A 19 4.52 -20.88 -14.46
N PHE A 20 4.92 -20.46 -15.66
CA PHE A 20 4.64 -19.12 -16.14
C PHE A 20 3.14 -18.86 -16.37
N ALA A 21 2.43 -19.85 -16.93
CA ALA A 21 0.98 -19.79 -17.08
C ALA A 21 0.24 -19.73 -15.73
N ALA A 22 0.70 -20.51 -14.74
CA ALA A 22 0.16 -20.45 -13.38
C ALA A 22 0.39 -19.07 -12.72
N ALA A 23 1.57 -18.48 -12.91
CA ALA A 23 1.88 -17.14 -12.40
C ALA A 23 1.01 -16.05 -13.05
N LEU A 24 0.67 -16.18 -14.35
CA LEU A 24 -0.21 -15.25 -15.04
C LEU A 24 -1.69 -15.37 -14.60
N LEU A 25 -2.09 -16.55 -14.11
CA LEU A 25 -3.44 -16.80 -13.60
C LEU A 25 -3.60 -16.36 -12.14
N MET A 26 -2.50 -16.27 -11.38
CA MET A 26 -2.46 -15.74 -10.02
C MET A 26 -2.31 -14.21 -10.02
N LYS A 27 -3.24 -13.49 -10.66
CA LYS A 27 -3.31 -12.04 -10.46
C LYS A 27 -3.67 -11.77 -9.00
N PRO A 28 -2.89 -10.97 -8.27
CA PRO A 28 -3.31 -10.53 -6.94
C PRO A 28 -4.65 -9.79 -7.07
N SER A 29 -5.62 -10.19 -6.27
CA SER A 29 -6.90 -9.48 -6.20
C SER A 29 -6.62 -8.08 -5.69
N PRO A 30 -7.18 -7.02 -6.32
CA PRO A 30 -7.03 -5.66 -5.82
C PRO A 30 -7.61 -5.58 -4.41
N ALA A 31 -6.89 -4.89 -3.51
CA ALA A 31 -7.42 -4.60 -2.19
C ALA A 31 -8.60 -3.64 -2.32
N THR A 32 -9.67 -3.91 -1.57
CA THR A 32 -10.84 -3.03 -1.52
C THR A 32 -10.69 -2.11 -0.30
N ILE A 33 -10.71 -0.81 -0.54
CA ILE A 33 -10.74 0.20 0.51
C ILE A 33 -12.22 0.48 0.81
N THR A 34 -12.67 0.07 2.00
CA THR A 34 -14.03 0.34 2.48
C THR A 34 -13.93 1.22 3.72
N GLY A 35 -14.42 2.42 3.65
CA GLY A 35 -14.39 3.35 4.77
C GLY A 35 -15.63 4.23 4.81
N GLY A 36 -16.12 4.51 6.00
CA GLY A 36 -17.09 5.56 6.23
C GLY A 36 -16.44 6.92 6.02
N GLN A 37 -16.87 7.61 4.96
CA GLN A 37 -16.61 9.03 4.69
C GLN A 37 -15.13 9.46 4.52
N ILE A 38 -14.38 8.75 3.70
CA ILE A 38 -13.49 9.42 2.78
C ILE A 38 -14.18 9.24 1.41
N GLU A 39 -14.92 10.23 0.95
CA GLU A 39 -15.42 10.21 -0.41
C GLU A 39 -14.23 9.98 -1.32
N ALA A 40 -14.27 8.85 -2.05
CA ALA A 40 -13.36 8.65 -3.15
C ALA A 40 -13.72 9.72 -4.18
N ALA A 41 -13.11 10.89 -4.04
CA ALA A 41 -13.18 11.94 -5.03
C ALA A 41 -12.64 11.34 -6.33
N THR A 42 -13.54 11.10 -7.26
CA THR A 42 -13.22 10.78 -8.64
C THR A 42 -12.25 11.86 -9.10
N ALA A 43 -11.16 11.49 -9.75
CA ALA A 43 -10.05 12.37 -10.15
C ALA A 43 -10.45 13.63 -10.94
N THR A 44 -11.72 13.81 -11.23
CA THR A 44 -12.29 14.98 -11.95
C THR A 44 -12.81 16.07 -11.00
N ASP A 45 -13.00 15.80 -9.69
CA ASP A 45 -13.61 16.76 -8.75
C ASP A 45 -12.60 17.39 -7.76
N LEU A 46 -11.33 16.95 -7.79
CA LEU A 46 -10.26 17.48 -6.95
C LEU A 46 -9.72 18.84 -7.40
N ALA A 47 -10.28 19.42 -8.47
CA ALA A 47 -9.91 20.78 -8.91
C ALA A 47 -10.67 21.89 -8.19
N THR A 48 -11.54 21.58 -7.23
CA THR A 48 -12.37 22.60 -6.58
C THR A 48 -12.13 22.64 -5.07
N THR A 49 -11.24 23.55 -4.66
CA THR A 49 -11.29 24.32 -3.43
C THR A 49 -10.99 23.68 -2.09
N VAL A 50 -9.83 22.99 -1.95
CA VAL A 50 -9.10 23.13 -0.68
C VAL A 50 -7.73 23.73 -1.02
N PRO A 51 -7.34 24.88 -0.44
CA PRO A 51 -6.00 25.41 -0.70
C PRO A 51 -4.97 24.38 -0.23
N ALA A 52 -4.02 24.04 -1.10
CA ALA A 52 -2.93 23.07 -0.82
C ALA A 52 -2.13 23.45 0.47
N ALA A 53 -2.32 24.65 0.97
CA ALA A 53 -1.73 25.16 2.20
C ALA A 53 -2.30 24.55 3.50
N GLU A 54 -3.42 23.81 3.46
CA GLU A 54 -4.04 23.22 4.64
C GLU A 54 -3.68 21.73 4.83
N VAL A 55 -3.15 21.05 3.80
CA VAL A 55 -2.75 19.65 3.90
C VAL A 55 -1.34 19.58 4.49
N GLN A 56 -1.22 19.10 5.72
CA GLN A 56 0.06 18.96 6.42
C GLN A 56 0.73 17.63 6.13
N ALA A 57 -0.07 16.57 5.94
CA ALA A 57 0.42 15.21 5.76
C ALA A 57 -0.29 14.48 4.61
N TYR A 58 0.46 13.54 4.04
CA TYR A 58 -0.02 12.56 3.08
C TYR A 58 0.27 11.15 3.57
N LEU A 59 -0.69 10.26 3.40
CA LEU A 59 -0.53 8.83 3.65
C LEU A 59 -0.34 8.11 2.34
N LEU A 60 0.78 7.42 2.21
CA LEU A 60 1.04 6.48 1.11
C LEU A 60 0.74 5.06 1.60
N VAL A 61 -0.08 4.34 0.87
CA VAL A 61 -0.49 2.97 1.20
C VAL A 61 0.04 2.02 0.14
N THR A 62 0.76 0.99 0.56
CA THR A 62 1.20 -0.10 -0.32
C THR A 62 0.60 -1.41 0.17
N VAL A 63 0.00 -2.19 -0.73
CA VAL A 63 -0.62 -3.49 -0.45
C VAL A 63 -0.15 -4.51 -1.48
N GLY A 64 0.47 -5.59 -1.03
CA GLY A 64 0.95 -6.65 -1.93
C GLY A 64 1.92 -6.17 -3.00
N GLY A 65 2.72 -5.13 -2.70
CA GLY A 65 3.64 -4.50 -3.63
C GLY A 65 3.01 -3.50 -4.60
N VAL A 66 1.71 -3.22 -4.49
CA VAL A 66 1.02 -2.18 -5.26
C VAL A 66 0.87 -0.94 -4.40
N THR A 67 1.44 0.17 -4.85
CA THR A 67 1.31 1.48 -4.19
C THR A 67 0.11 2.23 -4.74
N TYR A 68 -0.72 2.73 -3.84
CA TYR A 68 -1.91 3.51 -4.17
C TYR A 68 -1.57 5.00 -4.25
N GLN A 69 -2.51 5.79 -4.78
CA GLN A 69 -2.36 7.25 -4.84
C GLN A 69 -2.22 7.82 -3.43
N PRO A 70 -1.34 8.81 -3.22
CA PRO A 70 -1.21 9.46 -1.92
C PRO A 70 -2.52 10.06 -1.44
N LEU A 71 -2.90 9.76 -0.20
CA LEU A 71 -4.11 10.25 0.44
C LEU A 71 -3.78 11.51 1.26
N PRO A 72 -4.31 12.70 0.92
CA PRO A 72 -4.14 13.89 1.75
C PRO A 72 -4.92 13.74 3.06
N LEU A 73 -4.27 13.99 4.19
CA LEU A 73 -4.88 13.90 5.50
C LEU A 73 -5.47 15.27 5.88
N GLN A 74 -6.80 15.41 5.79
CA GLN A 74 -7.50 16.67 6.03
C GLN A 74 -8.33 16.68 7.34
N GLY A 75 -8.54 15.50 7.95
CA GLY A 75 -9.35 15.34 9.14
C GLY A 75 -9.11 14.01 9.84
N GLU A 76 -9.82 13.81 10.93
CA GLU A 76 -9.83 12.52 11.63
C GLU A 76 -10.78 11.57 10.92
N GLY A 77 -10.33 10.33 10.72
CA GLY A 77 -11.12 9.30 10.05
C GLY A 77 -10.57 7.90 10.23
N GLU A 78 -11.39 6.93 9.86
CA GLU A 78 -11.02 5.52 9.90
C GLU A 78 -11.45 4.84 8.59
N PHE A 79 -10.60 4.00 8.05
CA PHE A 79 -10.91 3.18 6.89
C PHE A 79 -10.30 1.78 7.01
N SER A 80 -10.87 0.82 6.32
CA SER A 80 -10.39 -0.56 6.33
C SER A 80 -9.92 -1.01 4.97
N LEU A 81 -8.77 -1.68 4.95
CA LEU A 81 -8.23 -2.41 3.81
C LEU A 81 -8.64 -3.87 3.93
N THR A 82 -9.37 -4.37 2.97
CA THR A 82 -9.79 -5.77 2.92
C THR A 82 -9.16 -6.44 1.70
N GLN A 83 -8.52 -7.60 1.91
CA GLN A 83 -7.78 -8.32 0.88
C GLN A 83 -8.25 -9.78 0.76
N GLY A 84 -7.93 -10.38 -0.39
CA GLY A 84 -8.21 -11.79 -0.66
C GLY A 84 -9.71 -12.09 -0.67
N ASP A 85 -10.11 -13.05 0.13
CA ASP A 85 -11.50 -13.50 0.32
C ASP A 85 -12.26 -12.69 1.40
N GLY A 86 -11.66 -11.61 1.89
CA GLY A 86 -12.19 -10.79 2.96
C GLY A 86 -11.67 -11.15 4.36
N SER A 87 -10.78 -12.15 4.46
CA SER A 87 -10.23 -12.58 5.75
C SER A 87 -9.10 -11.68 6.26
N MET A 88 -8.34 -11.06 5.37
CA MET A 88 -7.25 -10.14 5.72
C MET A 88 -7.78 -8.71 5.78
N VAL A 89 -7.99 -8.20 6.99
CA VAL A 89 -8.50 -6.85 7.23
C VAL A 89 -7.52 -6.06 8.08
N ASN A 90 -7.21 -4.84 7.65
CA ASN A 90 -6.48 -3.85 8.42
C ASN A 90 -7.33 -2.59 8.53
N THR A 91 -7.61 -2.16 9.74
CA THR A 91 -8.33 -0.91 10.02
C THR A 91 -7.32 0.16 10.39
N ILE A 92 -7.32 1.25 9.64
CA ILE A 92 -6.37 2.35 9.74
C ILE A 92 -7.12 3.58 10.25
N HIS A 93 -6.58 4.21 11.27
CA HIS A 93 -7.05 5.49 11.77
C HIS A 93 -6.08 6.60 11.36
N VAL A 94 -6.62 7.74 10.96
CA VAL A 94 -5.86 8.91 10.53
C VAL A 94 -6.32 10.17 11.23
N THR A 95 -5.40 11.10 11.40
CA THR A 95 -5.68 12.50 11.77
C THR A 95 -4.96 13.41 10.76
N PRO A 96 -5.07 14.74 10.82
CA PRO A 96 -4.33 15.63 9.91
C PRO A 96 -2.81 15.46 9.95
N THR A 97 -2.24 14.90 11.03
CA THR A 97 -0.79 14.77 11.23
C THR A 97 -0.32 13.39 11.62
N SER A 98 -1.21 12.42 11.75
CA SER A 98 -0.83 11.09 12.26
C SER A 98 -1.63 9.96 11.64
N VAL A 99 -1.07 8.75 11.72
CA VAL A 99 -1.68 7.49 11.29
C VAL A 99 -1.29 6.36 12.23
N TRP A 100 -2.19 5.40 12.43
CA TRP A 100 -1.89 4.14 13.11
C TRP A 100 -2.77 3.00 12.61
N MET A 101 -2.30 1.78 12.85
CA MET A 101 -3.10 0.59 12.63
C MET A 101 -4.00 0.39 13.85
N ALA A 102 -5.29 0.72 13.73
CA ALA A 102 -6.24 0.61 14.83
C ALA A 102 -6.59 -0.85 15.13
N GLN A 103 -6.75 -1.66 14.08
CA GLN A 103 -7.04 -3.09 14.18
C GLN A 103 -6.44 -3.85 13.00
N SER A 104 -6.17 -5.14 13.20
CA SER A 104 -5.77 -6.07 12.16
C SER A 104 -6.30 -7.47 12.45
N THR A 105 -6.59 -8.26 11.42
CA THR A 105 -6.89 -9.68 11.56
C THR A 105 -5.65 -10.57 11.48
N CYS A 106 -4.44 -10.00 11.41
CA CYS A 106 -3.20 -10.77 11.46
C CYS A 106 -2.98 -11.37 12.86
N ASP A 107 -2.41 -12.58 12.92
CA ASP A 107 -2.30 -13.34 14.19
C ASP A 107 -1.37 -12.68 15.22
N ASN A 108 -0.28 -12.05 14.76
CA ASN A 108 0.76 -11.53 15.65
C ASN A 108 0.49 -10.12 16.18
N GLN A 109 -0.43 -9.35 15.57
CA GLN A 109 -0.78 -7.97 15.92
C GLN A 109 0.39 -6.96 15.95
N ASP A 110 1.59 -7.34 15.48
CA ASP A 110 2.78 -6.46 15.49
C ASP A 110 2.54 -5.11 14.82
N CYS A 111 1.68 -5.08 13.78
CA CYS A 111 1.37 -3.83 13.08
C CYS A 111 0.53 -2.86 13.92
N VAL A 112 -0.29 -3.36 14.85
CA VAL A 112 -1.06 -2.57 15.81
C VAL A 112 -0.11 -2.07 16.91
N ASP A 113 0.78 -2.93 17.38
CA ASP A 113 1.73 -2.63 18.46
C ASP A 113 2.83 -1.62 18.03
N GLN A 114 3.01 -1.38 16.73
CA GLN A 114 3.90 -0.31 16.25
C GLN A 114 3.43 1.10 16.66
N GLY A 115 2.14 1.24 17.04
CA GLY A 115 1.59 2.47 17.55
C GLY A 115 1.46 3.59 16.51
N VAL A 116 1.34 4.82 17.01
CA VAL A 116 1.09 6.01 16.20
C VAL A 116 2.36 6.47 15.47
N VAL A 117 2.24 6.77 14.18
CA VAL A 117 3.17 7.59 13.42
C VAL A 117 2.60 9.01 13.39
N ASP A 118 3.36 9.97 13.86
CA ASP A 118 2.97 11.39 13.87
C ASP A 118 4.11 12.23 13.31
N LEU A 119 3.80 13.25 12.49
CA LEU A 119 4.76 14.11 11.81
C LEU A 119 5.81 14.73 12.74
N HIS A 120 5.43 15.02 14.00
CA HIS A 120 6.30 15.70 14.95
C HIS A 120 7.20 14.76 15.75
N THR A 121 6.91 13.45 15.73
CA THR A 121 7.61 12.47 16.56
C THR A 121 8.16 11.26 15.80
N MET A 122 7.84 11.12 14.50
CA MET A 122 8.22 9.96 13.70
C MET A 122 9.74 9.73 13.63
N ASP A 123 10.55 10.77 13.68
CA ASP A 123 12.01 10.68 13.66
C ASP A 123 12.59 9.93 14.87
N ASN A 124 11.83 9.83 15.97
CA ASN A 124 12.22 9.09 17.16
C ASN A 124 11.80 7.61 17.13
N ARG A 125 11.14 7.17 16.09
CA ARG A 125 10.66 5.79 15.92
C ARG A 125 11.69 4.93 15.20
N VAL A 126 11.73 3.63 15.53
CA VAL A 126 12.63 2.67 14.87
C VAL A 126 12.32 2.52 13.38
N LEU A 127 11.04 2.53 13.02
CA LEU A 127 10.58 2.44 11.64
C LEU A 127 10.32 3.82 11.00
N GLY A 128 10.67 4.91 11.69
CA GLY A 128 10.47 6.27 11.19
C GLY A 128 9.01 6.56 10.89
N ASN A 129 8.74 6.93 9.65
CA ASN A 129 7.43 7.29 9.15
C ASN A 129 6.53 6.11 8.75
N MET A 130 6.92 4.84 9.05
CA MET A 130 6.25 3.65 8.55
C MET A 130 5.52 2.84 9.63
N ILE A 131 4.45 2.14 9.20
CA ILE A 131 3.84 1.00 9.86
C ILE A 131 3.78 -0.15 8.85
N ILE A 132 4.20 -1.34 9.25
CA ILE A 132 4.28 -2.51 8.36
C ILE A 132 3.50 -3.67 8.97
N CYS A 133 2.53 -4.20 8.22
CA CYS A 133 1.87 -5.47 8.50
C CYS A 133 2.41 -6.53 7.53
N LEU A 134 3.41 -7.29 7.96
CA LEU A 134 4.04 -8.31 7.12
C LEU A 134 3.09 -9.43 6.70
N PRO A 135 2.23 -9.99 7.58
CA PRO A 135 1.32 -11.06 7.17
C PRO A 135 0.34 -10.63 6.08
N HIS A 136 -0.14 -9.39 6.11
CA HIS A 136 -1.06 -8.85 5.13
C HIS A 136 -0.36 -8.06 4.02
N GLN A 137 0.98 -7.94 4.06
CA GLN A 137 1.77 -7.19 3.08
C GLN A 137 1.27 -5.75 2.91
N VAL A 138 0.92 -5.10 4.01
CA VAL A 138 0.48 -3.70 4.04
C VAL A 138 1.59 -2.85 4.61
N THR A 139 1.90 -1.75 3.92
CA THR A 139 2.78 -0.69 4.41
C THR A 139 2.01 0.63 4.38
N LEU A 140 2.08 1.36 5.48
CA LEU A 140 1.59 2.72 5.62
C LEU A 140 2.79 3.63 5.80
N GLU A 141 2.88 4.71 5.03
CA GLU A 141 3.99 5.68 5.12
C GLU A 141 3.42 7.09 5.20
N LEU A 142 3.78 7.80 6.26
CA LEU A 142 3.36 9.18 6.49
C LEU A 142 4.43 10.14 5.98
N TYR A 143 4.03 11.10 5.16
CA TYR A 143 4.90 12.12 4.59
C TYR A 143 4.36 13.51 4.89
N THR A 144 5.23 14.48 5.10
CA THR A 144 4.87 15.88 5.03
C THR A 144 4.50 16.27 3.59
N ALA A 145 3.79 17.38 3.41
CA ALA A 145 3.48 17.88 2.07
C ALA A 145 4.73 18.09 1.21
N ALA A 146 5.79 18.65 1.79
CA ALA A 146 7.05 18.91 1.10
C ALA A 146 7.79 17.61 0.68
N GLU A 147 7.81 16.60 1.54
CA GLU A 147 8.40 15.29 1.22
C GLU A 147 7.61 14.58 0.12
N MET A 148 6.27 14.67 0.16
CA MET A 148 5.43 14.06 -0.87
C MET A 148 5.63 14.74 -2.23
N GLU A 149 5.72 16.07 -2.29
CA GLU A 149 6.05 16.80 -3.50
C GLU A 149 7.42 16.38 -4.07
N ALA A 150 8.43 16.26 -3.21
CA ALA A 150 9.76 15.82 -3.62
C ALA A 150 9.76 14.38 -4.14
N LEU A 151 8.99 13.48 -3.52
CA LEU A 151 8.82 12.10 -3.95
C LEU A 151 8.17 12.03 -5.34
N ILE A 152 7.09 12.77 -5.57
CA ILE A 152 6.38 12.82 -6.86
C ILE A 152 7.33 13.34 -7.95
N ALA A 153 8.03 14.45 -7.69
CA ALA A 153 8.99 15.01 -8.64
C ALA A 153 10.10 14.02 -9.03
N SER A 154 10.61 13.25 -8.06
CA SER A 154 11.62 12.22 -8.31
C SER A 154 11.12 11.08 -9.19
N LEU A 155 9.84 10.71 -9.06
CA LEU A 155 9.21 9.66 -9.86
C LEU A 155 8.93 10.14 -11.30
N GLU A 156 8.57 11.40 -11.49
CA GLU A 156 8.37 12.01 -12.81
C GLU A 156 9.69 12.10 -13.59
N GLU A 157 10.80 12.44 -12.90
CA GLU A 157 12.14 12.50 -13.53
C GLU A 157 12.65 11.09 -13.90
N ALA A 158 12.27 10.05 -13.17
CA ALA A 158 12.68 8.68 -13.44
C ALA A 158 11.83 7.98 -14.52
N ALA A 159 10.71 8.57 -14.92
CA ALA A 159 9.86 8.02 -15.98
C ALA A 159 10.57 8.15 -17.36
N PRO A 160 10.69 7.06 -18.13
CA PRO A 160 11.41 7.04 -19.41
C PRO A 160 10.71 7.81 -20.54
#